data_d0c5fc697fbda07a438bd4d981d26843
#
_entry.id   d0c5fc697fbda07a438bd4d981d26843
#
_cell.length_a   1.000
_cell.length_b   1.000
_cell.length_c   1.000
_cell.angle_alpha   90.00
_cell.angle_beta   90.00
_cell.angle_gamma   90.00
#
_symmetry.space_group_name_H-M   'P 1'
#
loop_
_entity.id
_entity.type
_entity.pdbx_description
1 polymer ?
#
loop_
_entity_poly.entity_id
_entity_poly.type
_entity_poly.pdbx_seq_one_letter_code
_entity_poly.pdbx_strand_id
1 'polypeptide(L)'
;FYNNDTEYIVFNDLVAVASASATTRTVTRGNFQALHGDERTMNQPDMLYGHYEEEYVAERTLEPVELPVRMKPLVYTYLIRYEFGRGLEYVALARGALAGMAESVFLKDGHTGDETATILFDCSKEAYGVETLVKTFGVPNYPGDHYTRSDGSDARFSLNLEVRLHNGKFKTFEFDVTDQLL
;
A
#
# COMPACT_ATOMS: atom_id res chain seq x y z
N PHE A 1 -1.35 -8.86 -18.77
CA PHE A 1 -0.63 -7.61 -19.08
C PHE A 1 -0.47 -6.82 -17.78
N TYR A 2 0.71 -6.25 -17.56
CA TYR A 2 1.02 -5.35 -16.46
C TYR A 2 2.17 -4.43 -16.87
N ASN A 3 2.26 -3.25 -16.21
CA ASN A 3 3.45 -2.41 -16.39
C ASN A 3 4.59 -2.93 -15.49
N ASN A 4 5.80 -2.97 -16.02
CA ASN A 4 7.00 -3.36 -15.26
C ASN A 4 8.04 -2.24 -15.13
N ASP A 5 7.67 -1.03 -15.53
CA ASP A 5 8.46 0.20 -15.30
C ASP A 5 8.23 0.69 -13.87
N THR A 6 8.78 -0.09 -12.91
CA THR A 6 8.58 0.10 -11.48
C THR A 6 9.92 -0.01 -10.75
N GLU A 7 10.11 0.77 -9.68
CA GLU A 7 11.34 0.78 -8.87
C GLU A 7 11.21 -0.10 -7.62
N TYR A 8 10.04 -0.06 -6.95
CA TYR A 8 9.83 -0.69 -5.66
C TYR A 8 9.02 -1.99 -5.71
N ILE A 9 8.34 -2.26 -6.82
CA ILE A 9 7.53 -3.47 -6.97
C ILE A 9 8.43 -4.68 -7.24
N VAL A 10 8.09 -5.78 -6.59
CA VAL A 10 8.68 -7.10 -6.78
C VAL A 10 7.58 -8.03 -7.29
N PHE A 11 7.80 -8.61 -8.46
CA PHE A 11 6.89 -9.57 -9.05
C PHE A 11 7.27 -10.99 -8.64
N ASN A 12 6.28 -11.77 -8.21
CA ASN A 12 6.45 -13.15 -7.76
C ASN A 12 5.62 -14.10 -8.61
N ASP A 13 6.09 -15.33 -8.73
CA ASP A 13 5.38 -16.47 -9.34
C ASP A 13 4.86 -16.22 -10.77
N LEU A 14 5.61 -15.49 -11.56
CA LEU A 14 5.23 -15.14 -12.95
C LEU A 14 5.14 -16.34 -13.90
N VAL A 15 5.44 -17.54 -13.43
CA VAL A 15 5.38 -18.79 -14.21
C VAL A 15 3.93 -19.25 -14.42
N ALA A 16 3.06 -18.99 -13.45
CA ALA A 16 1.66 -19.36 -13.52
C ALA A 16 0.77 -18.12 -13.31
N VAL A 17 -0.17 -17.90 -14.22
CA VAL A 17 -1.07 -16.74 -14.17
C VAL A 17 -1.89 -16.69 -12.88
N ALA A 18 -2.29 -17.86 -12.36
CA ALA A 18 -3.11 -17.94 -11.16
C ALA A 18 -2.40 -17.47 -9.88
N SER A 19 -1.08 -17.61 -9.81
CA SER A 19 -0.25 -17.25 -8.64
C SER A 19 0.57 -15.99 -8.86
N ALA A 20 0.60 -15.45 -10.07
CA ALA A 20 1.36 -14.25 -10.38
C ALA A 20 0.91 -13.07 -9.52
N SER A 21 1.81 -12.53 -8.71
CA SER A 21 1.52 -11.47 -7.76
C SER A 21 2.59 -10.39 -7.75
N ALA A 22 2.25 -9.26 -7.18
CA ALA A 22 3.15 -8.15 -6.93
C ALA A 22 3.17 -7.79 -5.45
N THR A 23 4.34 -7.49 -4.94
CA THR A 23 4.59 -6.97 -3.59
C THR A 23 5.59 -5.83 -3.66
N THR A 24 6.03 -5.29 -2.52
CA THR A 24 7.09 -4.29 -2.48
C THR A 24 8.26 -4.77 -1.63
N ARG A 25 9.38 -4.05 -1.73
CA ARG A 25 10.56 -4.36 -0.91
C ARG A 25 10.33 -3.96 0.53
N THR A 26 10.84 -4.77 1.44
CA THR A 26 10.90 -4.44 2.86
C THR A 26 11.83 -3.24 3.09
N VAL A 27 11.47 -2.42 4.06
CA VAL A 27 12.27 -1.28 4.51
C VAL A 27 12.38 -1.29 6.02
N THR A 28 13.50 -0.84 6.54
CA THR A 28 13.70 -0.71 7.99
C THR A 28 13.83 0.77 8.34
N ARG A 29 13.08 1.19 9.35
CA ARG A 29 13.13 2.56 9.87
C ARG A 29 13.52 2.55 11.34
N GLY A 30 14.81 2.60 11.61
CA GLY A 30 15.37 2.79 12.96
C GLY A 30 14.68 1.96 14.04
N ASN A 31 14.14 2.64 15.05
CA ASN A 31 13.45 2.03 16.19
C ASN A 31 11.92 1.91 15.98
N PHE A 32 11.44 2.02 14.75
CA PHE A 32 10.02 1.84 14.45
C PHE A 32 9.63 0.38 14.76
N GLN A 33 8.63 0.22 15.63
CA GLN A 33 7.99 -1.06 15.88
C GLN A 33 6.72 -1.12 15.05
N ALA A 34 6.55 -2.19 14.29
CA ALA A 34 5.31 -2.44 13.57
C ALA A 34 4.14 -2.50 14.57
N LEU A 35 3.00 -1.92 14.22
CA LEU A 35 1.82 -1.90 15.08
C LEU A 35 1.24 -3.30 15.30
N HIS A 36 1.46 -4.20 14.35
CA HIS A 36 1.24 -5.63 14.49
C HIS A 36 2.60 -6.33 14.47
N GLY A 37 2.89 -7.14 15.49
CA GLY A 37 4.23 -7.69 15.72
C GLY A 37 4.74 -8.68 14.66
N ASP A 38 3.86 -9.15 13.80
CA ASP A 38 4.10 -10.07 12.68
C ASP A 38 4.19 -9.37 11.32
N GLU A 39 3.86 -8.08 11.25
CA GLU A 39 3.89 -7.33 9.99
C GLU A 39 5.29 -6.91 9.60
N ARG A 40 5.57 -7.03 8.30
CA ARG A 40 6.74 -6.41 7.70
C ARG A 40 6.50 -4.94 7.44
N THR A 41 7.53 -4.14 7.62
CA THR A 41 7.53 -2.75 7.14
C THR A 41 7.98 -2.71 5.70
N MET A 42 7.23 -2.04 4.84
CA MET A 42 7.41 -2.06 3.41
C MET A 42 7.42 -0.65 2.81
N ASN A 43 8.07 -0.52 1.67
CA ASN A 43 7.96 0.67 0.85
C ASN A 43 6.56 0.80 0.25
N GLN A 44 6.18 2.03 -0.04
CA GLN A 44 5.01 2.28 -0.87
C GLN A 44 5.24 1.67 -2.27
N PRO A 45 4.22 1.02 -2.86
CA PRO A 45 4.33 0.56 -4.23
C PRO A 45 4.35 1.74 -5.21
N ASP A 46 5.00 1.54 -6.35
CA ASP A 46 4.78 2.36 -7.52
C ASP A 46 3.37 2.14 -8.06
N MET A 47 2.92 3.00 -8.97
CA MET A 47 1.65 2.77 -9.65
C MET A 47 1.75 1.51 -10.49
N LEU A 48 0.94 0.53 -10.17
CA LEU A 48 0.81 -0.73 -10.88
C LEU A 48 -0.54 -0.77 -11.58
N TYR A 49 -0.50 -1.16 -12.84
CA TYR A 49 -1.69 -1.39 -13.67
C TYR A 49 -1.66 -2.80 -14.20
N GLY A 50 -2.82 -3.44 -14.24
CA GLY A 50 -2.97 -4.79 -14.73
C GLY A 50 -4.17 -4.95 -15.65
N HIS A 51 -4.10 -5.94 -16.52
CA HIS A 51 -5.22 -6.45 -17.32
C HIS A 51 -5.05 -7.96 -17.49
N TYR A 52 -6.12 -8.68 -17.28
CA TYR A 52 -6.19 -10.12 -17.49
C TYR A 52 -7.19 -10.43 -18.60
N GLU A 53 -6.78 -11.28 -19.52
CA GLU A 53 -7.62 -11.87 -20.55
C GLU A 53 -7.62 -13.37 -20.34
N GLU A 54 -8.79 -13.95 -20.06
CA GLU A 54 -8.91 -15.37 -19.70
C GLU A 54 -8.57 -16.26 -20.89
N GLU A 55 -9.02 -15.88 -22.07
CA GLU A 55 -8.76 -16.61 -23.32
C GLU A 55 -8.42 -15.65 -24.44
N TYR A 56 -7.25 -15.80 -24.98
CA TYR A 56 -6.81 -15.09 -26.19
C TYR A 56 -6.41 -16.08 -27.27
N VAL A 57 -7.17 -16.08 -28.36
CA VAL A 57 -6.86 -16.88 -29.53
C VAL A 57 -6.17 -16.00 -30.57
N ALA A 58 -4.88 -16.23 -30.76
CA ALA A 58 -4.10 -15.50 -31.74
C ALA A 58 -4.57 -15.86 -33.16
N GLU A 59 -4.89 -14.86 -33.97
CA GLU A 59 -5.17 -15.03 -35.37
C GLU A 59 -3.90 -15.44 -36.16
N ARG A 60 -4.03 -16.41 -37.06
CA ARG A 60 -2.96 -16.81 -37.97
C ARG A 60 -2.92 -15.84 -39.13
N THR A 61 -2.25 -14.72 -38.97
CA THR A 61 -2.06 -13.72 -40.01
C THR A 61 -0.59 -13.32 -40.10
N LEU A 62 -0.16 -12.84 -41.26
CA LEU A 62 1.15 -12.22 -41.49
C LEU A 62 1.12 -10.71 -41.19
N GLU A 63 -0.08 -10.14 -41.07
CA GLU A 63 -0.26 -8.73 -40.78
C GLU A 63 -0.23 -8.51 -39.25
N PRO A 64 0.26 -7.36 -38.82
CA PRO A 64 0.18 -6.97 -37.40
C PRO A 64 -1.26 -6.92 -36.90
N VAL A 65 -1.53 -7.54 -35.75
CA VAL A 65 -2.84 -7.51 -35.08
C VAL A 65 -2.77 -6.52 -33.94
N GLU A 66 -3.69 -5.57 -33.89
CA GLU A 66 -3.85 -4.65 -32.78
C GLU A 66 -4.72 -5.30 -31.69
N LEU A 67 -4.18 -5.39 -30.47
CA LEU A 67 -4.90 -5.86 -29.31
C LEU A 67 -5.14 -4.67 -28.35
N PRO A 68 -6.35 -4.09 -28.31
CA PRO A 68 -6.65 -3.01 -27.39
C PRO A 68 -6.79 -3.56 -25.97
N VAL A 69 -5.90 -3.12 -25.06
CA VAL A 69 -5.88 -3.53 -23.67
C VAL A 69 -6.20 -2.34 -22.78
N ARG A 70 -7.24 -2.48 -21.94
CA ARG A 70 -7.59 -1.47 -20.92
C ARG A 70 -7.01 -1.86 -19.58
N MET A 71 -5.93 -1.23 -19.21
CA MET A 71 -5.29 -1.42 -17.90
C MET A 71 -6.13 -0.82 -16.77
N LYS A 72 -6.20 -1.53 -15.63
CA LYS A 72 -6.84 -1.07 -14.39
C LYS A 72 -5.77 -0.84 -13.33
N PRO A 73 -5.91 0.19 -12.47
CA PRO A 73 -4.99 0.36 -11.34
C PRO A 73 -5.15 -0.78 -10.34
N LEU A 74 -4.01 -1.27 -9.85
CA LEU A 74 -3.89 -2.29 -8.80
C LEU A 74 -3.31 -1.69 -7.50
N VAL A 75 -3.13 -0.38 -7.47
CA VAL A 75 -2.60 0.39 -6.35
C VAL A 75 -3.57 1.51 -6.04
N TYR A 76 -3.88 1.69 -4.76
CA TYR A 76 -4.74 2.74 -4.23
C TYR A 76 -3.89 3.84 -3.63
N THR A 77 -4.39 5.08 -3.71
CA THR A 77 -3.74 6.25 -3.11
C THR A 77 -4.65 6.85 -2.06
N TYR A 78 -4.16 6.94 -0.83
CA TYR A 78 -4.86 7.52 0.31
C TYR A 78 -4.25 8.89 0.62
N LEU A 79 -5.11 9.91 0.77
CA LEU A 79 -4.71 11.19 1.34
C LEU A 79 -4.88 11.12 2.86
N ILE A 80 -3.77 11.18 3.58
CA ILE A 80 -3.75 11.16 5.05
C ILE A 80 -3.45 12.57 5.54
N ARG A 81 -4.34 13.11 6.38
CA ARG A 81 -4.20 14.42 7.03
C ARG A 81 -4.24 14.28 8.54
N TYR A 82 -3.25 14.87 9.19
CA TYR A 82 -3.22 15.01 10.64
C TYR A 82 -3.39 16.48 10.98
N GLU A 83 -4.53 16.84 11.55
CA GLU A 83 -4.83 18.19 11.96
C GLU A 83 -4.30 18.48 13.36
N PHE A 84 -3.60 19.60 13.52
CA PHE A 84 -3.02 20.04 14.76
C PHE A 84 -3.84 21.17 15.37
N GLY A 85 -4.49 20.93 16.49
CA GLY A 85 -5.18 21.97 17.23
C GLY A 85 -4.22 23.02 17.81
N ARG A 86 -2.94 22.63 18.06
CA ARG A 86 -1.87 23.50 18.57
C ARG A 86 -0.50 22.82 18.44
N GLY A 87 0.57 23.61 18.46
CA GLY A 87 1.94 23.11 18.57
C GLY A 87 2.59 22.76 17.24
N LEU A 88 1.92 22.99 16.12
CA LEU A 88 2.44 22.74 14.78
C LEU A 88 3.74 23.54 14.53
N GLU A 89 3.84 24.73 15.10
CA GLU A 89 5.03 25.60 15.01
C GLU A 89 6.30 24.96 15.56
N TYR A 90 6.16 23.98 16.48
CA TYR A 90 7.31 23.28 17.08
C TYR A 90 7.73 22.05 16.27
N VAL A 91 6.96 21.62 15.28
CA VAL A 91 7.23 20.42 14.48
C VAL A 91 8.30 20.74 13.42
N ALA A 92 9.42 20.05 13.49
CA ALA A 92 10.50 20.11 12.53
C ALA A 92 10.35 19.08 11.40
N LEU A 93 9.96 17.84 11.75
CA LEU A 93 9.73 16.74 10.81
C LEU A 93 8.55 15.91 11.30
N ALA A 94 7.82 15.34 10.35
CA ALA A 94 6.76 14.40 10.61
C ALA A 94 6.85 13.21 9.67
N ARG A 95 6.63 12.03 10.21
CA ARG A 95 6.59 10.78 9.46
C ARG A 95 5.56 9.85 10.08
N GLY A 96 5.05 8.93 9.30
CA GLY A 96 4.02 8.04 9.77
C GLY A 96 4.17 6.62 9.27
N ALA A 97 3.23 5.80 9.70
CA ALA A 97 3.05 4.44 9.26
C ALA A 97 1.57 4.10 9.19
N LEU A 98 1.18 3.36 8.18
CA LEU A 98 -0.16 2.79 8.02
C LEU A 98 -0.04 1.27 8.07
N ALA A 99 -0.57 0.66 9.15
CA ALA A 99 -0.54 -0.78 9.37
C ALA A 99 -1.85 -1.45 8.94
N GLY A 100 -1.79 -2.75 8.65
CA GLY A 100 -2.92 -3.57 8.26
C GLY A 100 -3.21 -3.61 6.76
N MET A 101 -2.40 -2.97 5.93
CA MET A 101 -2.59 -2.94 4.48
C MET A 101 -2.14 -4.27 3.85
N ALA A 102 -2.77 -4.66 2.74
CA ALA A 102 -2.38 -5.86 2.01
C ALA A 102 -0.90 -5.81 1.58
N GLU A 103 -0.16 -6.91 1.83
CA GLU A 103 1.24 -7.05 1.43
C GLU A 103 1.40 -7.26 -0.07
N SER A 104 0.39 -7.86 -0.71
CA SER A 104 0.47 -8.23 -2.13
C SER A 104 -0.86 -8.08 -2.86
N VAL A 105 -0.77 -8.02 -4.19
CA VAL A 105 -1.91 -8.06 -5.10
C VAL A 105 -1.66 -9.07 -6.21
N PHE A 106 -2.68 -9.83 -6.58
CA PHE A 106 -2.62 -10.79 -7.68
C PHE A 106 -2.87 -10.09 -9.03
N LEU A 107 -2.02 -10.39 -10.00
CA LEU A 107 -2.06 -9.73 -11.31
C LEU A 107 -3.23 -10.18 -12.17
N LYS A 108 -3.79 -11.37 -11.89
CA LYS A 108 -4.89 -11.96 -12.65
C LYS A 108 -6.16 -11.10 -12.56
N ASP A 109 -6.59 -10.76 -11.38
CA ASP A 109 -7.89 -10.15 -11.12
C ASP A 109 -7.83 -8.95 -10.18
N GLY A 110 -6.67 -8.66 -9.62
CA GLY A 110 -6.46 -7.54 -8.70
C GLY A 110 -6.94 -7.82 -7.27
N HIS A 111 -7.24 -9.09 -6.93
CA HIS A 111 -7.51 -9.39 -5.53
C HIS A 111 -6.22 -9.29 -4.71
N THR A 112 -6.36 -8.93 -3.45
CA THR A 112 -5.24 -8.77 -2.53
C THR A 112 -5.04 -10.03 -1.70
N GLY A 113 -3.79 -10.27 -1.30
CA GLY A 113 -3.47 -11.34 -0.36
C GLY A 113 -4.03 -11.07 1.04
N ASP A 114 -3.98 -12.09 1.89
CA ASP A 114 -4.40 -12.07 3.28
C ASP A 114 -3.28 -11.68 4.26
N GLU A 115 -2.03 -11.70 3.80
CA GLU A 115 -0.90 -11.17 4.55
C GLU A 115 -0.94 -9.64 4.59
N THR A 116 -0.61 -9.07 5.76
CA THR A 116 -0.63 -7.63 5.97
C THR A 116 0.75 -7.04 6.17
N ALA A 117 0.87 -5.77 5.84
CA ALA A 117 2.10 -5.00 5.93
C ALA A 117 1.85 -3.61 6.51
N THR A 118 2.89 -3.05 7.11
CA THR A 118 2.94 -1.65 7.54
C THR A 118 3.70 -0.83 6.51
N ILE A 119 3.03 0.17 5.95
CA ILE A 119 3.58 1.07 4.94
C ILE A 119 4.14 2.32 5.62
N LEU A 120 5.42 2.61 5.41
CA LEU A 120 6.10 3.79 5.95
C LEU A 120 6.01 4.97 4.99
N PHE A 121 5.85 6.18 5.55
CA PHE A 121 5.79 7.42 4.77
C PHE A 121 6.30 8.62 5.53
N ASP A 122 6.72 9.65 4.79
CA ASP A 122 7.03 10.97 5.31
C ASP A 122 5.86 11.91 5.05
N CYS A 123 5.68 12.90 5.91
CA CYS A 123 4.61 13.89 5.80
C CYS A 123 5.17 15.27 5.47
N SER A 124 4.45 16.01 4.63
CA SER A 124 4.68 17.44 4.41
C SER A 124 3.95 18.27 5.47
N LYS A 125 4.53 19.40 5.84
CA LYS A 125 3.93 20.35 6.78
C LYS A 125 3.07 21.35 6.02
N GLU A 126 1.81 21.46 6.45
CA GLU A 126 0.81 22.36 5.93
C GLU A 126 0.34 23.34 7.01
N ALA A 127 -0.48 24.32 6.65
CA ALA A 127 -0.96 25.34 7.60
C ALA A 127 -1.83 24.78 8.73
N TYR A 128 -2.51 23.66 8.50
CA TYR A 128 -3.42 23.00 9.45
C TYR A 128 -2.78 21.83 10.20
N GLY A 129 -1.61 21.34 9.75
CA GLY A 129 -1.01 20.16 10.31
C GLY A 129 0.04 19.53 9.42
N VAL A 130 -0.04 18.20 9.23
CA VAL A 130 0.83 17.49 8.30
C VAL A 130 0.01 16.55 7.44
N GLU A 131 0.40 16.39 6.17
CA GLU A 131 -0.29 15.48 5.25
C GLU A 131 0.67 14.69 4.36
N THR A 132 0.13 13.66 3.74
CA THR A 132 0.84 12.84 2.77
C THR A 132 -0.13 12.09 1.86
N LEU A 133 0.35 11.70 0.68
CA LEU A 133 -0.30 10.72 -0.18
C LEU A 133 0.41 9.36 0.00
N VAL A 134 -0.32 8.35 0.43
CA VAL A 134 0.19 7.00 0.66
C VAL A 134 -0.37 6.05 -0.38
N LYS A 135 0.51 5.31 -1.03
CA LYS A 135 0.14 4.26 -1.98
C LYS A 135 0.24 2.89 -1.32
N THR A 136 -0.78 2.06 -1.54
CA THR A 136 -0.85 0.68 -1.04
C THR A 136 -1.57 -0.21 -2.05
N PHE A 137 -1.50 -1.53 -1.86
CA PHE A 137 -2.35 -2.46 -2.64
C PHE A 137 -3.81 -2.50 -2.15
N GLY A 138 -4.13 -1.81 -1.05
CA GLY A 138 -5.47 -1.75 -0.48
C GLY A 138 -5.61 -2.61 0.78
N VAL A 139 -6.85 -2.98 1.11
CA VAL A 139 -7.15 -3.82 2.27
C VAL A 139 -6.90 -5.30 1.96
N PRO A 140 -6.57 -6.15 2.95
CA PRO A 140 -6.34 -7.58 2.72
C PRO A 140 -7.64 -8.30 2.32
N ASN A 141 -7.51 -9.39 1.56
CA ASN A 141 -8.63 -10.20 1.07
C ASN A 141 -9.68 -9.43 0.25
N TYR A 142 -9.29 -8.38 -0.45
CA TYR A 142 -10.18 -7.65 -1.34
C TYR A 142 -10.15 -8.26 -2.76
N PRO A 143 -11.29 -8.41 -3.48
CA PRO A 143 -12.64 -8.16 -3.04
C PRO A 143 -13.20 -9.33 -2.19
N GLY A 144 -13.98 -9.01 -1.16
CA GLY A 144 -14.59 -9.99 -0.29
C GLY A 144 -15.67 -9.34 0.58
N ASP A 145 -16.53 -10.18 1.16
CA ASP A 145 -17.59 -9.72 2.08
C ASP A 145 -17.03 -9.39 3.47
N HIS A 146 -15.90 -10.00 3.82
CA HIS A 146 -15.19 -9.78 5.08
C HIS A 146 -13.70 -9.64 4.81
N TYR A 147 -13.13 -8.59 5.36
CA TYR A 147 -11.70 -8.35 5.27
C TYR A 147 -11.02 -8.99 6.48
N THR A 148 -10.32 -10.09 6.23
CA THR A 148 -9.62 -10.85 7.27
C THR A 148 -8.14 -10.93 6.95
N ARG A 149 -7.34 -11.08 8.00
CA ARG A 149 -5.91 -11.35 7.92
C ARG A 149 -5.66 -12.85 7.75
N SER A 150 -4.42 -13.21 7.43
CA SER A 150 -3.96 -14.61 7.28
C SER A 150 -4.21 -15.48 8.51
N ASP A 151 -4.24 -14.90 9.70
CA ASP A 151 -4.57 -15.59 10.96
C ASP A 151 -6.08 -15.79 11.21
N GLY A 152 -6.92 -15.31 10.27
CA GLY A 152 -8.38 -15.38 10.34
C GLY A 152 -9.02 -14.30 11.23
N SER A 153 -8.25 -13.39 11.80
CA SER A 153 -8.79 -12.24 12.54
C SER A 153 -9.33 -11.17 11.59
N ASP A 154 -10.24 -10.33 12.08
CA ASP A 154 -10.74 -9.18 11.33
C ASP A 154 -9.59 -8.21 11.03
N ALA A 155 -9.59 -7.65 9.82
CA ALA A 155 -8.64 -6.62 9.45
C ALA A 155 -8.81 -5.39 10.35
N ARG A 156 -7.69 -4.88 10.84
CA ARG A 156 -7.62 -3.64 11.63
C ARG A 156 -6.54 -2.76 11.05
N PHE A 157 -6.82 -1.48 11.03
CA PHE A 157 -5.93 -0.49 10.44
C PHE A 157 -5.56 0.56 11.48
N SER A 158 -4.27 0.81 11.59
CA SER A 158 -3.76 1.82 12.51
C SER A 158 -2.86 2.80 11.79
N LEU A 159 -3.02 4.07 12.12
CA LEU A 159 -2.11 5.13 11.73
C LEU A 159 -1.21 5.49 12.90
N ASN A 160 0.09 5.55 12.64
CA ASN A 160 1.07 6.10 13.57
C ASN A 160 1.60 7.41 12.99
N LEU A 161 1.73 8.42 13.84
CA LEU A 161 2.41 9.67 13.53
C LEU A 161 3.56 9.89 14.52
N GLU A 162 4.77 10.00 14.01
CA GLU A 162 5.94 10.42 14.78
C GLU A 162 6.35 11.81 14.33
N VAL A 163 6.44 12.74 15.26
CA VAL A 163 6.94 14.09 15.01
C VAL A 163 8.23 14.33 15.77
N ARG A 164 9.21 14.93 15.09
CA ARG A 164 10.41 15.46 15.68
C ARG A 164 10.23 16.96 15.88
N LEU A 165 10.40 17.41 17.12
CA LEU A 165 10.33 18.82 17.45
C LEU A 165 11.67 19.54 17.16
N HIS A 166 11.65 20.86 17.04
CA HIS A 166 12.87 21.69 16.83
C HIS A 166 13.89 21.53 17.96
N ASN A 167 13.48 21.16 19.16
CA ASN A 167 14.38 20.86 20.27
C ASN A 167 14.95 19.42 20.25
N GLY A 168 14.69 18.66 19.17
CA GLY A 168 15.18 17.29 18.97
C GLY A 168 14.35 16.20 19.65
N LYS A 169 13.34 16.53 20.46
CA LYS A 169 12.47 15.54 21.09
C LYS A 169 11.49 14.94 20.10
N PHE A 170 11.13 13.68 20.33
CA PHE A 170 10.11 12.97 19.55
C PHE A 170 8.79 12.88 20.32
N LYS A 171 7.71 12.91 19.57
CA LYS A 171 6.34 12.62 20.02
C LYS A 171 5.73 11.61 19.07
N THR A 172 5.03 10.62 19.59
CA THR A 172 4.36 9.58 18.81
C THR A 172 2.88 9.56 19.18
N PHE A 173 2.05 9.41 18.17
CA PHE A 173 0.60 9.29 18.27
C PHE A 173 0.16 8.07 17.46
N GLU A 174 -0.89 7.40 17.95
CA GLU A 174 -1.50 6.24 17.32
C GLU A 174 -3.00 6.44 17.21
N PHE A 175 -3.57 6.06 16.07
CA PHE A 175 -4.99 6.21 15.73
C PHE A 175 -5.50 4.92 15.12
N ASP A 176 -6.62 4.40 15.64
CA ASP A 176 -7.40 3.37 14.96
C ASP A 176 -8.18 4.04 13.83
N VAL A 177 -7.98 3.58 12.61
CA VAL A 177 -8.63 4.11 11.41
C VAL A 177 -9.44 3.03 10.69
N THR A 178 -9.75 1.94 11.37
CA THR A 178 -10.47 0.80 10.79
C THR A 178 -11.79 1.25 10.16
N ASP A 179 -12.60 2.02 10.88
CA ASP A 179 -13.91 2.52 10.38
C ASP A 179 -13.80 3.53 9.21
N GLN A 180 -12.58 4.00 8.90
CA GLN A 180 -12.35 4.95 7.79
C GLN A 180 -11.91 4.26 6.51
N LEU A 181 -11.48 3.00 6.61
CA LEU A 181 -10.96 2.21 5.49
C LEU A 181 -11.90 1.09 5.05
N LEU A 182 -12.86 0.70 5.89
CA LEU A 182 -13.86 -0.35 5.62
C LEU A 182 -15.24 0.18 5.29
#